data_9074b946b982c5a24910a3766261aa8f
#
_entry.id   9074b946b982c5a24910a3766261aa8f
#
_cell.length_a   1.000
_cell.length_b   1.000
_cell.length_c   1.000
_cell.angle_alpha   90.00
_cell.angle_beta   90.00
_cell.angle_gamma   90.00
#
_symmetry.space_group_name_H-M   'P 1'
#
loop_
_entity.id
_entity.type
_entity.pdbx_description
1 polymer ?
#
loop_
_entity_poly.entity_id
_entity_poly.type
_entity_poly.pdbx_seq_one_letter_code
_entity_poly.pdbx_strand_id
1 'polypeptide(L)' 'MLALVIAACLANTGPCRNFQLLYDPHDVSLMHCMSVGQAEIALWKESHPKWAVRRWSCGYLEPGTADL' A
#
# COMPACT_ATOMS: atom_id res chain seq x y z
N MET A 1 10.40 5.10 -7.92
CA MET A 1 9.03 5.37 -7.45
C MET A 1 8.82 4.69 -6.11
N LEU A 2 8.35 5.43 -5.15
CA LEU A 2 8.06 4.87 -3.82
C LEU A 2 6.64 4.34 -3.78
N ALA A 3 6.46 3.15 -3.22
CA ALA A 3 5.14 2.54 -3.15
C ALA A 3 4.83 2.08 -1.74
N LEU A 4 3.60 2.34 -1.31
CA LEU A 4 3.02 1.73 -0.13
C LEU A 4 2.17 0.56 -0.62
N VAL A 5 2.57 -0.65 -0.29
CA VAL A 5 1.89 -1.86 -0.74
C VAL A 5 1.03 -2.38 0.39
N ILE A 6 -0.25 -2.57 0.10
CA ILE A 6 -1.23 -3.05 1.07
C ILE A 6 -1.68 -4.43 0.63
N ALA A 7 -1.44 -5.42 1.47
CA ALA A 7 -1.96 -6.77 1.24
C ALA A 7 -3.29 -6.89 1.98
N ALA A 8 -4.37 -7.01 1.25
CA ALA A 8 -5.71 -7.03 1.82
C ALA A 8 -6.53 -8.15 1.21
N CYS A 9 -7.47 -8.67 1.98
CA CYS A 9 -8.38 -9.72 1.56
C CYS A 9 -9.82 -9.28 1.78
N LEU A 10 -10.71 -9.76 0.92
CA LEU A 10 -12.14 -9.53 1.13
C LEU A 10 -12.57 -10.25 2.40
N ALA A 11 -13.23 -9.51 3.29
CA ALA A 11 -13.53 -10.00 4.63
C ALA A 11 -14.42 -11.24 4.62
N ASN A 12 -15.37 -11.32 3.70
CA ASN A 12 -16.35 -12.39 3.70
C ASN A 12 -16.05 -13.52 2.75
N THR A 13 -15.30 -13.25 1.68
CA THR A 13 -15.13 -14.23 0.60
C THR A 13 -13.73 -14.78 0.48
N GLY A 14 -12.74 -14.12 1.08
CA GLY A 14 -11.40 -14.64 1.15
C GLY A 14 -10.41 -14.27 0.07
N PRO A 15 -10.79 -13.87 -1.18
CA PRO A 15 -9.78 -13.52 -2.16
C PRO A 15 -8.95 -12.33 -1.69
N CYS A 16 -7.64 -12.41 -1.97
CA CYS A 16 -6.70 -11.41 -1.52
C CYS A 16 -6.06 -10.71 -2.70
N ARG A 17 -5.72 -9.44 -2.51
CA ARG A 17 -5.04 -8.63 -3.52
C ARG A 17 -4.02 -7.72 -2.87
N ASN A 18 -3.06 -7.31 -3.67
CA ASN A 18 -2.11 -6.29 -3.29
C ASN A 18 -2.51 -4.98 -3.96
N PHE A 19 -2.61 -3.94 -3.17
CA PHE A 19 -2.90 -2.60 -3.65
C PHE A 19 -1.66 -1.76 -3.47
N GLN A 20 -1.41 -0.84 -4.40
CA GLN A 20 -0.23 0.03 -4.35
C GLN A 20 -0.66 1.48 -4.37
N LEU A 21 -0.11 2.25 -3.44
CA LEU A 21 -0.23 3.69 -3.44
C LEU A 21 1.14 4.23 -3.83
N LEU A 22 1.21 4.98 -4.93
CA LEU A 22 2.47 5.46 -5.46
C LEU A 22 2.75 6.88 -4.99
N TYR A 23 3.99 7.12 -4.60
CA TYR A 23 4.45 8.42 -4.15
C TYR A 23 5.70 8.84 -4.90
N ASP A 24 5.87 10.14 -5.06
CA ASP A 24 7.09 10.70 -5.61
C ASP A 24 8.18 10.63 -4.53
N PRO A 25 9.31 9.97 -4.80
CA PRO A 25 10.38 9.87 -3.80
C PRO A 25 11.02 11.21 -3.46
N HIS A 26 10.79 12.25 -4.25
CA HIS A 26 11.25 13.60 -3.92
C HIS A 26 10.40 14.23 -2.83
N ASP A 27 9.13 13.84 -2.74
CA ASP A 27 8.20 14.41 -1.78
C ASP A 27 8.08 13.56 -0.52
N VAL A 28 8.21 12.24 -0.66
CA VAL A 28 8.01 11.31 0.45
C VAL A 28 9.19 10.37 0.51
N SER A 29 9.89 10.38 1.64
CA SER A 29 10.98 9.43 1.87
C SER A 29 10.42 8.10 2.34
N LEU A 30 11.25 7.05 2.26
CA LEU A 30 10.85 5.74 2.75
C LEU A 30 10.48 5.77 4.23
N MET A 31 11.27 6.47 5.04
CA MET A 31 10.98 6.59 6.46
C MET A 31 9.67 7.33 6.71
N HIS A 32 9.41 8.36 5.92
CA HIS A 32 8.15 9.09 6.03
C HIS A 32 6.96 8.20 5.67
N CYS A 33 7.10 7.41 4.62
CA CYS A 33 6.08 6.46 4.22
C CYS A 33 5.79 5.48 5.36
N MET A 34 6.83 4.96 6.00
CA MET A 34 6.64 4.04 7.11
C MET A 34 5.99 4.72 8.32
N SER A 35 6.31 5.99 8.55
CA SER A 35 5.75 6.74 9.67
C SER A 35 4.28 7.06 9.48
N VAL A 36 3.88 7.44 8.27
CA VAL A 36 2.50 7.86 7.99
C VAL A 36 1.67 6.74 7.39
N GLY A 37 2.27 5.58 7.14
CA GLY A 37 1.59 4.48 6.47
C GLY A 37 0.33 4.04 7.18
N GLN A 38 0.33 4.01 8.49
CA GLN A 38 -0.84 3.61 9.25
C GLN A 38 -2.01 4.56 9.02
N ALA A 39 -1.73 5.85 8.98
CA ALA A 39 -2.76 6.85 8.72
C ALA A 39 -3.31 6.71 7.30
N GLU A 40 -2.42 6.50 6.33
CA GLU A 40 -2.84 6.29 4.95
C GLU A 40 -3.70 5.05 4.79
N ILE A 41 -3.32 3.98 5.48
CA ILE A 41 -4.08 2.73 5.45
C ILE A 41 -5.43 2.91 6.10
N ALA A 42 -5.51 3.67 7.18
CA ALA A 42 -6.79 3.95 7.82
C ALA A 42 -7.75 4.65 6.86
N LEU A 43 -7.25 5.63 6.10
CA LEU A 43 -8.05 6.29 5.07
C LEU A 43 -8.44 5.34 3.96
N TRP A 44 -7.50 4.51 3.54
CA TRP A 44 -7.77 3.52 2.50
C TRP A 44 -8.87 2.56 2.93
N LYS A 45 -8.84 2.12 4.18
CA LYS A 45 -9.86 1.20 4.71
C LYS A 45 -11.24 1.82 4.73
N GLU A 46 -11.33 3.11 4.99
CA GLU A 46 -12.61 3.81 4.96
C GLU A 46 -13.21 3.80 3.56
N SER A 47 -12.36 3.88 2.55
CA SER A 47 -12.80 3.83 1.15
C SER A 47 -13.05 2.41 0.67
N HIS A 48 -12.54 1.42 1.39
CA HIS A 48 -12.61 0.00 0.99
C HIS A 48 -13.11 -0.83 2.17
N PRO A 49 -14.34 -0.62 2.65
CA PRO A 49 -14.81 -1.26 3.87
C PRO A 49 -14.93 -2.78 3.79
N LYS A 50 -14.99 -3.32 2.58
CA LYS A 50 -15.10 -4.77 2.40
C LYS A 50 -13.76 -5.48 2.46
N TRP A 51 -12.67 -4.72 2.50
CA TRP A 51 -11.31 -5.27 2.49
C TRP A 51 -10.72 -5.21 3.90
N ALA A 52 -10.12 -6.32 4.30
CA ALA A 52 -9.39 -6.39 5.57
C ALA A 52 -7.91 -6.37 5.26
N VAL A 53 -7.20 -5.39 5.81
CA VAL A 53 -5.76 -5.26 5.61
C VAL A 53 -5.05 -6.32 6.43
N ARG A 54 -4.23 -7.13 5.78
CA ARG A 54 -3.43 -8.16 6.44
C ARG A 54 -2.07 -7.64 6.83
N ARG A 55 -1.45 -6.91 5.92
CA ARG A 55 -0.14 -6.32 6.17
C ARG A 55 0.11 -5.24 5.12
N TRP A 56 1.13 -4.45 5.38
CA TRP A 56 1.53 -3.40 4.46
C TRP A 56 3.02 -3.16 4.59
N SER A 57 3.59 -2.57 3.57
CA SER A 57 5.00 -2.23 3.58
C SER A 57 5.25 -1.08 2.62
N CYS A 58 6.37 -0.38 2.84
CA CYS A 58 6.84 0.66 1.94
C CYS A 58 8.11 0.18 1.27
N GLY A 59 8.25 0.50 -0.01
CA GLY A 59 9.45 0.12 -0.75
C GLY A 59 9.55 0.90 -2.04
N TYR A 60 10.73 0.83 -2.66
CA TYR A 60 10.96 1.49 -3.94
C TYR A 60 10.66 0.52 -5.07
N LEU A 61 9.95 1.04 -6.08
CA LEU A 61 9.73 0.32 -7.32
C LEU A 61 10.66 0.90 -8.37
N GLU A 62 11.38 0.03 -9.05
CA GLU A 62 12.26 0.46 -10.13
C GLU A 62 11.51 0.42 -11.45
N PRO A 63 11.64 1.47 -12.27
CA PRO A 63 11.05 1.44 -13.61
C PRO A 63 11.62 0.26 -14.38
N GLY A 64 10.75 -0.47 -15.03
CA GLY A 64 11.17 -1.59 -15.85
C GLY A 64 11.20 -2.93 -15.15
N THR A 65 11.21 -2.97 -13.82
CA THR A 65 11.13 -4.23 -13.09
C THR A 65 9.73 -4.56 -12.63
N ALA A 66 8.86 -3.57 -12.60
CA ALA A 66 7.50 -3.75 -12.15
C ALA A 66 6.70 -4.69 -13.04
N ASP A 67 7.17 -4.92 -14.25
CA ASP A 67 6.48 -5.76 -15.21
C ASP A 67 6.79 -7.24 -15.05
N LEU A 68 7.73 -7.54 -14.24
CA LEU A 68 8.14 -8.92 -14.05
C LEU A 68 7.26 -9.66 -13.06
#